data_b79f858960b23ae8e04b3772e67602d6
#
_entry.id   b79f858960b23ae8e04b3772e67602d6
#
_cell.length_a   1.000
_cell.length_b   1.000
_cell.length_c   1.000
_cell.angle_alpha   90.00
_cell.angle_beta   90.00
_cell.angle_gamma   90.00
#
_symmetry.space_group_name_H-M   'P 1'
#
loop_
_entity.id
_entity.type
_entity.pdbx_description
1 polymer ?
#
loop_
_entity_poly.entity_id
_entity_poly.type
_entity_poly.pdbx_seq_one_letter_code
_entity_poly.pdbx_strand_id
1 'polypeptide(L)' 'MSLTKAKLVDYLHKKMGLPKKDCLQIVETFFEEIM' A
#
# COMPACT_ATOMS: atom_id res chain seq x y z
N MET A 1 -11.61 -11.64 -6.98
CA MET A 1 -11.39 -10.60 -6.07
C MET A 1 -10.03 -9.96 -6.28
N SER A 2 -10.00 -8.70 -6.40
CA SER A 2 -8.74 -8.05 -6.68
C SER A 2 -8.31 -7.20 -5.51
N LEU A 3 -7.03 -7.15 -5.31
CA LEU A 3 -6.45 -6.38 -4.25
C LEU A 3 -6.18 -4.99 -4.77
N THR A 4 -6.84 -4.02 -4.22
CA THR A 4 -6.66 -2.66 -4.69
C THR A 4 -5.57 -1.96 -3.91
N LYS A 5 -5.11 -0.86 -4.46
CA LYS A 5 -4.08 -0.08 -3.80
C LYS A 5 -4.56 0.39 -2.43
N ALA A 6 -5.78 0.83 -2.36
CA ALA A 6 -6.32 1.32 -1.11
C ALA A 6 -6.32 0.24 -0.03
N LYS A 7 -6.63 -0.97 -0.43
CA LYS A 7 -6.67 -2.07 0.51
C LYS A 7 -5.29 -2.39 1.03
N LEU A 8 -4.32 -2.36 0.16
CA LEU A 8 -2.94 -2.63 0.57
C LEU A 8 -2.45 -1.57 1.55
N VAL A 9 -2.76 -0.32 1.26
CA VAL A 9 -2.35 0.75 2.14
C VAL A 9 -2.97 0.58 3.52
N ASP A 10 -4.25 0.24 3.54
CA ASP A 10 -4.95 0.05 4.79
C ASP A 10 -4.35 -1.12 5.58
N TYR A 11 -4.05 -2.18 4.89
CA TYR A 11 -3.47 -3.37 5.50
C TYR A 11 -2.13 -3.06 6.14
N LEU A 12 -1.26 -2.40 5.39
CA LEU A 12 0.05 -2.05 5.89
C LEU A 12 -0.04 -1.09 7.07
N HIS A 13 -0.95 -0.13 6.96
CA HIS A 13 -1.13 0.85 8.02
C HIS A 13 -1.50 0.15 9.34
N LYS A 14 -2.34 -0.83 9.24
CA LYS A 14 -2.80 -1.55 10.41
C LYS A 14 -1.76 -2.52 10.93
N LYS A 15 -1.14 -3.23 10.03
CA LYS A 15 -0.18 -4.26 10.38
C LYS A 15 1.11 -3.68 10.94
N MET A 16 1.65 -2.71 10.27
CA MET A 16 2.94 -2.17 10.63
C MET A 16 2.87 -0.92 11.49
N GLY A 17 1.70 -0.32 11.58
CA GLY A 17 1.58 0.89 12.36
C GLY A 17 2.20 2.09 11.69
N LEU A 18 2.46 2.00 10.40
CA LEU A 18 3.02 3.13 9.68
C LEU A 18 1.93 4.12 9.28
N PRO A 19 2.30 5.37 9.09
CA PRO A 19 1.33 6.36 8.62
C PRO A 19 0.88 6.00 7.20
N LYS A 20 -0.34 6.33 6.89
CA LYS A 20 -0.88 6.02 5.58
C LYS A 20 -0.02 6.58 4.47
N LYS A 21 0.58 7.71 4.73
CA LYS A 21 1.43 8.35 3.74
C LYS A 21 2.58 7.42 3.35
N ASP A 22 3.21 6.83 4.32
CA ASP A 22 4.32 5.93 4.05
C ASP A 22 3.83 4.67 3.35
N CYS A 23 2.73 4.14 3.81
CA CYS A 23 2.17 2.94 3.19
C CYS A 23 1.82 3.19 1.75
N LEU A 24 1.25 4.34 1.47
CA LEU A 24 0.88 4.69 0.12
C LEU A 24 2.10 4.75 -0.77
N GLN A 25 3.17 5.31 -0.27
CA GLN A 25 4.39 5.41 -1.03
C GLN A 25 4.95 4.03 -1.35
N ILE A 26 4.94 3.15 -0.38
CA ILE A 26 5.44 1.80 -0.59
C ILE A 26 4.62 1.09 -1.66
N VAL A 27 3.32 1.18 -1.54
CA VAL A 27 2.43 0.51 -2.48
C VAL A 27 2.57 1.10 -3.87
N GLU A 28 2.72 2.39 -3.95
CA GLU A 28 2.88 3.04 -5.24
C GLU A 28 4.15 2.57 -5.94
N THR A 29 5.20 2.40 -5.18
CA THR A 29 6.45 1.92 -5.74
C THR A 29 6.28 0.53 -6.33
N PHE A 30 5.56 -0.32 -5.64
CA PHE A 30 5.29 -1.66 -6.13
C PHE A 30 4.51 -1.63 -7.43
N PHE A 31 3.47 -0.84 -7.44
CA PHE A 31 2.60 -0.77 -8.62
C PHE A 31 3.31 -0.18 -9.81
N GLU A 32 4.19 0.73 -9.54
CA GLU A 32 4.92 1.38 -10.60
C GLU A 32 5.87 0.42 -11.30
N GLU A 33 6.46 -0.44 -10.54
CA GLU A 33 7.45 -1.35 -11.08
C GLU A 33 6.86 -2.44 -11.94
N ILE A 34 5.62 -2.71 -11.75
CA ILE A 34 4.97 -3.79 -12.45
C ILE A 34 4.66 -3.44 -13.90
N MET A 35 4.80 -2.24 -14.28
CA MET A 35 4.49 -1.86 -15.65
C MET A 35 5.21 -2.67 -16.70
#